data_3bd26657f69e01df4a35029b5e21ca4a
#
_entry.id   3bd26657f69e01df4a35029b5e21ca4a
#
_cell.length_a   1.000
_cell.length_b   1.000
_cell.length_c   1.000
_cell.angle_alpha   90.00
_cell.angle_beta   90.00
_cell.angle_gamma   90.00
#
_symmetry.space_group_name_H-M   'P 1'
#
loop_
_entity.id
_entity.type
_entity.pdbx_description
1 polymer ?
#
loop_
_entity_poly.entity_id
_entity_poly.type
_entity_poly.pdbx_seq_one_letter_code
_entity_poly.pdbx_strand_id
1 'polypeptide(L)'
;VINILRIGTRGSKLALIQAETVKSLLAKNGVESKLVIVKTSGDSFTDRPFREAGIGAFVREIDDRMLAGDIDIAVHSMKDVPTKRPQQISVCAVLPRSTPYDVLIFERPLREGAVIGTSSLRRHAQLARYFPQYVRRQIRGNVDTRMRKLRASEFSAIVLAEAGLERLGIHINQKRLPFVPSPNQGIVAVMASEEIREYDAVATLNDRGTLVEAMVERTIMETLGGGCLVPLGVFAQLQ
;
A
#
# COMPACT_ATOMS: atom_id res chain seq x y z
N VAL A 1 -31.39 16.19 1.52
CA VAL A 1 -30.24 16.10 2.43
C VAL A 1 -29.05 15.71 1.56
N ILE A 2 -28.03 16.59 1.44
CA ILE A 2 -26.78 16.27 0.75
C ILE A 2 -26.10 15.21 1.62
N ASN A 3 -26.02 13.99 1.10
CA ASN A 3 -25.38 12.91 1.83
C ASN A 3 -23.87 13.01 1.58
N ILE A 4 -23.10 13.44 2.58
CA ILE A 4 -21.65 13.59 2.49
C ILE A 4 -21.03 12.20 2.57
N LEU A 5 -20.41 11.74 1.49
CA LEU A 5 -19.74 10.42 1.40
C LEU A 5 -18.58 10.32 2.42
N ARG A 6 -18.60 9.28 3.24
CA ARG A 6 -17.59 9.05 4.29
C ARG A 6 -16.49 8.12 3.78
N ILE A 7 -15.27 8.67 3.66
CA ILE A 7 -14.09 7.96 3.15
C ILE A 7 -13.26 7.45 4.32
N GLY A 8 -13.25 6.15 4.55
CA GLY A 8 -12.42 5.50 5.55
C GLY A 8 -10.95 5.41 5.12
N THR A 9 -10.04 5.77 5.99
CA THR A 9 -8.59 5.66 5.75
C THR A 9 -7.82 5.52 7.06
N ARG A 10 -6.57 5.04 6.97
CA ARG A 10 -5.63 5.02 8.10
C ARG A 10 -5.07 6.41 8.38
N GLY A 11 -4.58 6.62 9.63
CA GLY A 11 -3.97 7.89 10.04
C GLY A 11 -2.53 8.13 9.56
N SER A 12 -1.90 7.21 8.81
CA SER A 12 -0.55 7.45 8.29
C SER A 12 -0.55 8.53 7.20
N LYS A 13 0.51 9.35 7.13
CA LYS A 13 0.63 10.44 6.15
C LYS A 13 0.38 9.97 4.71
N LEU A 14 0.94 8.81 4.34
CA LEU A 14 0.73 8.25 3.01
C LEU A 14 -0.75 7.86 2.76
N ALA A 15 -1.41 7.25 3.74
CA ALA A 15 -2.82 6.87 3.60
C ALA A 15 -3.72 8.11 3.49
N LEU A 16 -3.44 9.14 4.27
CA LEU A 16 -4.17 10.42 4.19
C LEU A 16 -4.03 11.07 2.81
N ILE A 17 -2.81 11.11 2.24
CA ILE A 17 -2.58 11.65 0.89
C ILE A 17 -3.36 10.84 -0.16
N GLN A 18 -3.38 9.52 -0.06
CA GLN A 18 -4.14 8.67 -0.97
C GLN A 18 -5.65 8.95 -0.88
N ALA A 19 -6.17 9.08 0.34
CA ALA A 19 -7.58 9.38 0.57
C ALA A 19 -7.98 10.81 0.12
N GLU A 20 -7.13 11.81 0.36
CA GLU A 20 -7.35 13.18 -0.14
C GLU A 20 -7.31 13.23 -1.68
N THR A 21 -6.48 12.41 -2.33
CA THR A 21 -6.49 12.28 -3.80
C THR A 21 -7.85 11.78 -4.29
N VAL A 22 -8.37 10.71 -3.68
CA VAL A 22 -9.71 10.17 -4.02
C VAL A 22 -10.79 11.21 -3.75
N LYS A 23 -10.78 11.86 -2.59
CA LYS A 23 -11.71 12.93 -2.23
C LYS A 23 -11.72 14.07 -3.27
N SER A 24 -10.53 14.50 -3.69
CA SER A 24 -10.40 15.55 -4.70
C SER A 24 -10.94 15.14 -6.07
N LEU A 25 -10.78 13.88 -6.45
CA LEU A 25 -11.35 13.34 -7.69
C LEU A 25 -12.88 13.23 -7.62
N LEU A 26 -13.42 12.77 -6.49
CA LEU A 26 -14.86 12.73 -6.26
C LEU A 26 -15.49 14.12 -6.30
N ALA A 27 -14.83 15.11 -5.70
CA ALA A 27 -15.31 16.49 -5.74
C ALA A 27 -15.40 17.05 -7.17
N LYS A 28 -14.46 16.69 -8.05
CA LYS A 28 -14.51 17.05 -9.50
C LYS A 28 -15.72 16.42 -10.20
N ASN A 29 -16.20 15.29 -9.71
CA ASN A 29 -17.40 14.60 -10.22
C ASN A 29 -18.68 15.01 -9.44
N GLY A 30 -18.62 16.09 -8.65
CA GLY A 30 -19.79 16.63 -7.93
C GLY A 30 -20.17 15.86 -6.66
N VAL A 31 -19.31 14.94 -6.19
CA VAL A 31 -19.57 14.17 -4.96
C VAL A 31 -18.88 14.82 -3.78
N GLU A 32 -19.66 15.33 -2.83
CA GLU A 32 -19.15 15.86 -1.57
C GLU A 32 -18.73 14.71 -0.64
N SER A 33 -17.54 14.77 -0.07
CA SER A 33 -17.02 13.71 0.78
C SER A 33 -16.14 14.22 1.92
N LYS A 34 -16.03 13.42 3.00
CA LYS A 34 -15.18 13.71 4.16
C LYS A 34 -14.37 12.49 4.56
N LEU A 35 -13.17 12.72 5.08
CA LEU A 35 -12.31 11.65 5.60
C LEU A 35 -12.74 11.22 7.00
N VAL A 36 -12.73 9.90 7.22
CA VAL A 36 -12.91 9.26 8.52
C VAL A 36 -11.64 8.47 8.83
N ILE A 37 -10.85 8.94 9.79
CA ILE A 37 -9.59 8.29 10.18
C ILE A 37 -9.91 7.12 11.09
N VAL A 38 -9.49 5.93 10.70
CA VAL A 38 -9.65 4.69 11.46
C VAL A 38 -8.28 4.28 12.02
N LYS A 39 -8.20 4.12 13.33
CA LYS A 39 -7.03 3.52 13.98
C LYS A 39 -7.08 2.02 13.77
N THR A 40 -6.01 1.44 13.25
CA THR A 40 -5.92 0.00 13.00
C THR A 40 -4.94 -0.66 13.97
N SER A 41 -5.17 -1.93 14.28
CA SER A 41 -4.26 -2.74 15.11
C SER A 41 -2.85 -2.77 14.51
N GLY A 42 -2.74 -2.79 13.18
CA GLY A 42 -1.46 -2.71 12.48
C GLY A 42 -0.65 -1.44 12.76
N ASP A 43 -1.31 -0.32 13.10
CA ASP A 43 -0.65 0.94 13.48
C ASP A 43 -0.11 0.91 14.92
N SER A 44 -0.69 0.09 15.78
CA SER A 44 -0.34 -0.02 17.21
C SER A 44 0.79 -1.03 17.48
N PHE A 45 1.00 -2.02 16.58
CA PHE A 45 2.01 -3.06 16.72
C PHE A 45 3.37 -2.66 16.18
N THR A 46 4.10 -1.77 16.87
CA THR A 46 5.45 -1.37 16.47
C THR A 46 6.52 -2.40 16.81
N ASP A 47 6.31 -3.24 17.87
CA ASP A 47 7.35 -4.06 18.47
C ASP A 47 7.15 -5.58 18.34
N ARG A 48 5.98 -6.05 17.87
CA ARG A 48 5.70 -7.50 17.71
C ARG A 48 5.88 -7.97 16.26
N PRO A 49 6.22 -9.25 16.02
CA PRO A 49 6.33 -9.80 14.67
C PRO A 49 5.06 -9.58 13.85
N PHE A 50 5.20 -9.16 12.58
CA PHE A 50 4.07 -8.92 11.66
C PHE A 50 3.15 -10.15 11.51
N ARG A 51 3.68 -11.36 11.75
CA ARG A 51 2.91 -12.61 11.77
C ARG A 51 1.85 -12.64 12.86
N GLU A 52 2.07 -11.96 13.98
CA GLU A 52 1.14 -11.91 15.12
C GLU A 52 0.00 -10.91 14.91
N ALA A 53 0.20 -9.87 14.09
CA ALA A 53 -0.83 -8.90 13.73
C ALA A 53 -1.91 -9.49 12.81
N GLY A 54 -1.62 -10.64 12.17
CA GLY A 54 -2.53 -11.34 11.25
C GLY A 54 -2.62 -10.72 9.86
N ILE A 55 -3.19 -11.49 8.92
CA ILE A 55 -3.46 -11.04 7.55
C ILE A 55 -4.54 -9.96 7.61
N GLY A 56 -4.28 -8.81 6.96
CA GLY A 56 -5.25 -7.72 6.89
C GLY A 56 -5.33 -6.81 8.11
N ALA A 57 -4.36 -6.87 9.05
CA ALA A 57 -4.32 -6.02 10.24
C ALA A 57 -4.42 -4.50 9.98
N PHE A 58 -4.21 -4.06 8.75
CA PHE A 58 -4.36 -2.68 8.33
C PHE A 58 -5.69 -2.37 7.62
N VAL A 59 -6.51 -3.39 7.40
CA VAL A 59 -7.71 -3.29 6.56
C VAL A 59 -8.95 -3.71 7.34
N ARG A 60 -8.84 -4.70 8.24
CA ARG A 60 -9.97 -5.32 8.93
C ARG A 60 -10.86 -4.31 9.66
N GLU A 61 -10.29 -3.46 10.50
CA GLU A 61 -11.06 -2.48 11.27
C GLU A 61 -11.77 -1.45 10.37
N ILE A 62 -11.23 -1.21 9.17
CA ILE A 62 -11.88 -0.35 8.17
C ILE A 62 -13.03 -1.11 7.52
N ASP A 63 -12.84 -2.40 7.18
CA ASP A 63 -13.91 -3.25 6.66
C ASP A 63 -15.07 -3.40 7.67
N ASP A 64 -14.76 -3.62 8.94
CA ASP A 64 -15.77 -3.71 10.01
C ASP A 64 -16.62 -2.43 10.11
N ARG A 65 -15.99 -1.26 9.97
CA ARG A 65 -16.71 0.03 9.96
C ARG A 65 -17.51 0.25 8.69
N MET A 66 -17.07 -0.29 7.54
CA MET A 66 -17.89 -0.28 6.32
C MET A 66 -19.15 -1.13 6.50
N LEU A 67 -18.99 -2.36 7.04
CA LEU A 67 -20.10 -3.27 7.30
C LEU A 67 -21.08 -2.73 8.36
N ALA A 68 -20.58 -1.95 9.33
CA ALA A 68 -21.39 -1.26 10.32
C ALA A 68 -22.09 0.00 9.78
N GLY A 69 -21.78 0.43 8.55
CA GLY A 69 -22.33 1.65 7.95
C GLY A 69 -21.75 2.95 8.55
N ASP A 70 -20.60 2.90 9.23
CA ASP A 70 -19.90 4.09 9.77
C ASP A 70 -19.15 4.85 8.68
N ILE A 71 -18.69 4.16 7.65
CA ILE A 71 -18.01 4.69 6.46
C ILE A 71 -18.62 4.06 5.19
N ASP A 72 -18.58 4.79 4.08
CA ASP A 72 -19.23 4.37 2.85
C ASP A 72 -18.24 3.73 1.87
N ILE A 73 -17.04 4.29 1.79
CA ILE A 73 -15.94 3.76 1.00
C ILE A 73 -14.64 3.75 1.80
N ALA A 74 -13.68 2.91 1.40
CA ALA A 74 -12.35 2.87 1.99
C ALA A 74 -11.26 3.02 0.94
N VAL A 75 -10.18 3.74 1.29
CA VAL A 75 -9.03 3.96 0.42
C VAL A 75 -7.80 3.26 0.97
N HIS A 76 -7.18 2.42 0.13
CA HIS A 76 -6.02 1.60 0.50
C HIS A 76 -4.93 1.60 -0.57
N SER A 77 -3.68 1.40 -0.16
CA SER A 77 -2.67 0.86 -1.08
C SER A 77 -3.08 -0.58 -1.42
N MET A 78 -3.31 -0.89 -2.70
CA MET A 78 -3.93 -2.17 -3.09
C MET A 78 -3.09 -3.40 -2.71
N LYS A 79 -1.77 -3.27 -2.64
CA LYS A 79 -0.87 -4.32 -2.17
C LYS A 79 -1.10 -4.76 -0.73
N ASP A 80 -1.73 -3.90 0.10
CA ASP A 80 -2.02 -4.18 1.51
C ASP A 80 -3.43 -4.80 1.69
N VAL A 81 -4.23 -4.84 0.62
CA VAL A 81 -5.58 -5.40 0.60
C VAL A 81 -5.51 -6.92 0.45
N PRO A 82 -5.97 -7.71 1.45
CA PRO A 82 -5.94 -9.15 1.38
C PRO A 82 -6.83 -9.68 0.24
N THR A 83 -6.51 -10.87 -0.27
CA THR A 83 -7.31 -11.53 -1.31
C THR A 83 -8.66 -12.01 -0.77
N LYS A 84 -8.67 -12.51 0.47
CA LYS A 84 -9.91 -12.93 1.15
C LYS A 84 -10.46 -11.78 1.99
N ARG A 85 -11.68 -11.36 1.68
CA ARG A 85 -12.42 -10.27 2.34
C ARG A 85 -13.91 -10.63 2.48
N PRO A 86 -14.68 -9.86 3.28
CA PRO A 86 -16.14 -9.96 3.28
C PRO A 86 -16.69 -9.77 1.86
N GLN A 87 -17.64 -10.62 1.46
CA GLN A 87 -18.23 -10.61 0.10
C GLN A 87 -18.94 -9.30 -0.23
N GLN A 88 -19.43 -8.61 0.80
CA GLN A 88 -20.14 -7.33 0.64
C GLN A 88 -19.24 -6.17 0.25
N ILE A 89 -17.90 -6.33 0.35
CA ILE A 89 -16.95 -5.27 0.06
C ILE A 89 -16.10 -5.67 -1.14
N SER A 90 -16.22 -4.91 -2.22
CA SER A 90 -15.48 -5.12 -3.47
C SER A 90 -14.54 -3.97 -3.81
N VAL A 91 -13.65 -4.20 -4.79
CA VAL A 91 -12.87 -3.12 -5.41
C VAL A 91 -13.80 -2.39 -6.37
N CYS A 92 -14.27 -1.22 -5.99
CA CYS A 92 -15.12 -0.37 -6.81
C CYS A 92 -14.31 0.38 -7.88
N ALA A 93 -13.13 0.88 -7.52
CA ALA A 93 -12.24 1.57 -8.44
C ALA A 93 -10.77 1.39 -8.06
N VAL A 94 -9.91 1.50 -9.05
CA VAL A 94 -8.47 1.69 -8.87
C VAL A 94 -8.03 2.94 -9.61
N LEU A 95 -7.16 3.74 -8.99
CA LEU A 95 -6.57 4.89 -9.67
C LEU A 95 -5.45 4.43 -10.62
N PRO A 96 -5.08 5.25 -11.63
CA PRO A 96 -3.95 4.98 -12.51
C PRO A 96 -2.72 4.56 -11.71
N ARG A 97 -2.07 3.47 -12.14
CA ARG A 97 -0.90 2.93 -11.46
C ARG A 97 0.25 3.93 -11.49
N SER A 98 0.79 4.25 -10.34
CA SER A 98 2.08 4.92 -10.21
C SER A 98 3.20 3.88 -10.35
N THR A 99 4.46 4.29 -10.20
CA THR A 99 5.61 3.39 -10.33
C THR A 99 5.49 2.11 -9.49
N PRO A 100 5.72 0.93 -10.07
CA PRO A 100 5.67 -0.34 -9.34
C PRO A 100 6.99 -0.67 -8.62
N TYR A 101 8.08 0.08 -8.87
CA TYR A 101 9.42 -0.30 -8.49
C TYR A 101 9.71 -0.18 -6.99
N ASP A 102 10.67 -1.00 -6.55
CA ASP A 102 11.33 -0.84 -5.27
C ASP A 102 12.59 0.01 -5.46
N VAL A 103 12.88 0.87 -4.49
CA VAL A 103 14.08 1.70 -4.48
C VAL A 103 14.90 1.47 -3.22
N LEU A 104 16.20 1.50 -3.39
CA LEU A 104 17.18 1.55 -2.32
C LEU A 104 17.49 3.02 -2.03
N ILE A 105 17.25 3.44 -0.79
CA ILE A 105 17.48 4.82 -0.33
C ILE A 105 18.68 4.82 0.60
N PHE A 106 19.60 5.73 0.36
CA PHE A 106 20.84 5.89 1.14
C PHE A 106 21.30 7.35 1.16
N GLU A 107 21.95 7.74 2.23
CA GLU A 107 22.50 9.10 2.36
C GLU A 107 23.99 9.16 1.97
N ARG A 108 24.68 8.03 2.07
CA ARG A 108 26.13 7.89 1.78
C ARG A 108 26.38 6.69 0.90
N PRO A 109 27.47 6.66 0.12
CA PRO A 109 27.86 5.49 -0.66
C PRO A 109 27.94 4.24 0.21
N LEU A 110 27.37 3.14 -0.29
CA LEU A 110 27.32 1.87 0.43
C LEU A 110 28.63 1.10 0.27
N ARG A 111 29.10 0.54 1.37
CA ARG A 111 30.27 -0.35 1.42
C ARG A 111 29.81 -1.79 1.62
N GLU A 112 30.69 -2.74 1.41
CA GLU A 112 30.49 -4.13 1.80
C GLU A 112 30.11 -4.23 3.29
N GLY A 113 29.18 -5.12 3.64
CA GLY A 113 28.64 -5.22 4.99
C GLY A 113 27.61 -4.15 5.35
N ALA A 114 27.26 -3.22 4.44
CA ALA A 114 26.24 -2.20 4.71
C ALA A 114 24.91 -2.84 5.15
N VAL A 115 24.30 -2.28 6.20
CA VAL A 115 23.06 -2.79 6.78
C VAL A 115 21.85 -2.20 6.04
N ILE A 116 21.08 -3.05 5.34
CA ILE A 116 19.90 -2.67 4.58
C ILE A 116 18.63 -3.02 5.35
N GLY A 117 17.79 -2.00 5.59
CA GLY A 117 16.52 -2.14 6.30
C GLY A 117 15.37 -2.57 5.39
N THR A 118 14.78 -3.74 5.68
CA THR A 118 13.50 -4.19 5.09
C THR A 118 12.81 -5.20 5.98
N SER A 119 11.47 -5.17 6.07
CA SER A 119 10.67 -6.22 6.73
C SER A 119 9.90 -7.08 5.74
N SER A 120 10.00 -6.81 4.43
CA SER A 120 9.38 -7.61 3.39
C SER A 120 10.21 -8.85 3.11
N LEU A 121 9.61 -10.04 3.27
CA LEU A 121 10.26 -11.31 2.94
C LEU A 121 10.66 -11.38 1.46
N ARG A 122 9.83 -10.84 0.57
CA ARG A 122 10.12 -10.74 -0.86
C ARG A 122 11.40 -9.91 -1.11
N ARG A 123 11.47 -8.70 -0.53
CA ARG A 123 12.65 -7.83 -0.67
C ARG A 123 13.88 -8.47 -0.03
N HIS A 124 13.70 -9.13 1.09
CA HIS A 124 14.79 -9.84 1.78
C HIS A 124 15.39 -10.93 0.90
N ALA A 125 14.56 -11.76 0.24
CA ALA A 125 15.01 -12.81 -0.66
C ALA A 125 15.73 -12.22 -1.90
N GLN A 126 15.16 -11.17 -2.50
CA GLN A 126 15.76 -10.54 -3.68
C GLN A 126 17.05 -9.78 -3.36
N LEU A 127 17.14 -9.12 -2.18
CA LEU A 127 18.41 -8.56 -1.70
C LEU A 127 19.48 -9.65 -1.54
N ALA A 128 19.11 -10.81 -1.00
CA ALA A 128 20.05 -11.93 -0.84
C ALA A 128 20.62 -12.41 -2.18
N ARG A 129 19.79 -12.41 -3.23
CA ARG A 129 20.17 -12.84 -4.57
C ARG A 129 21.00 -11.80 -5.32
N TYR A 130 20.59 -10.54 -5.32
CA TYR A 130 21.18 -9.51 -6.17
C TYR A 130 22.28 -8.70 -5.48
N PHE A 131 22.31 -8.68 -4.14
CA PHE A 131 23.23 -7.89 -3.33
C PHE A 131 23.67 -8.68 -2.10
N PRO A 132 24.31 -9.86 -2.29
CA PRO A 132 24.70 -10.76 -1.19
C PRO A 132 25.71 -10.11 -0.23
N GLN A 133 26.44 -9.10 -0.68
CA GLN A 133 27.45 -8.38 0.11
C GLN A 133 26.83 -7.49 1.21
N TYR A 134 25.51 -7.28 1.21
CA TYR A 134 24.84 -6.44 2.20
C TYR A 134 24.16 -7.26 3.29
N VAL A 135 24.20 -6.75 4.51
CA VAL A 135 23.51 -7.32 5.68
C VAL A 135 22.05 -6.86 5.67
N ARG A 136 21.12 -7.77 5.81
CA ARG A 136 19.68 -7.52 5.81
C ARG A 136 19.16 -7.51 7.23
N ARG A 137 18.50 -6.42 7.65
CA ARG A 137 17.91 -6.27 8.99
C ARG A 137 16.48 -5.77 8.90
N GLN A 138 15.62 -6.24 9.79
CA GLN A 138 14.23 -5.79 9.84
C GLN A 138 14.15 -4.31 10.23
N ILE A 139 13.29 -3.56 9.53
CA ILE A 139 12.93 -2.18 9.85
C ILE A 139 11.41 -2.03 9.88
N ARG A 140 10.87 -1.40 10.91
CA ARG A 140 9.43 -1.21 11.11
C ARG A 140 9.05 0.25 11.18
N GLY A 141 7.73 0.48 11.10
CA GLY A 141 7.10 1.78 11.08
C GLY A 141 6.62 2.16 9.68
N ASN A 142 5.89 3.26 9.59
CA ASN A 142 5.52 3.91 8.34
C ASN A 142 6.75 4.53 7.64
N VAL A 143 6.54 5.13 6.47
CA VAL A 143 7.64 5.71 5.67
C VAL A 143 8.42 6.74 6.48
N ASP A 144 7.73 7.66 7.17
CA ASP A 144 8.40 8.71 7.98
C ASP A 144 9.29 8.13 9.08
N THR A 145 8.78 7.11 9.79
CA THR A 145 9.56 6.41 10.83
C THR A 145 10.81 5.75 10.25
N ARG A 146 10.69 5.09 9.09
CA ARG A 146 11.83 4.43 8.43
C ARG A 146 12.84 5.44 7.93
N MET A 147 12.40 6.57 7.39
CA MET A 147 13.26 7.68 6.97
C MET A 147 14.01 8.28 8.15
N ARG A 148 13.34 8.46 9.29
CA ARG A 148 13.99 8.93 10.53
C ARG A 148 15.09 7.96 10.99
N LYS A 149 14.85 6.64 10.95
CA LYS A 149 15.85 5.62 11.30
C LYS A 149 17.04 5.61 10.34
N LEU A 150 16.82 5.85 9.04
CA LEU A 150 17.90 6.02 8.08
C LEU A 150 18.76 7.25 8.43
N ARG A 151 18.12 8.41 8.66
CA ARG A 151 18.81 9.66 9.04
C ARG A 151 19.55 9.54 10.37
N ALA A 152 19.03 8.75 11.30
CA ALA A 152 19.71 8.41 12.56
C ALA A 152 20.85 7.39 12.39
N SER A 153 21.19 7.01 11.15
CA SER A 153 22.24 6.02 10.83
C SER A 153 22.04 4.64 11.49
N GLU A 154 20.80 4.30 11.89
CA GLU A 154 20.49 2.94 12.36
C GLU A 154 20.59 1.91 11.23
N PHE A 155 20.50 2.37 9.99
CA PHE A 155 20.67 1.59 8.75
C PHE A 155 21.53 2.38 7.76
N SER A 156 22.34 1.66 6.97
CA SER A 156 23.11 2.27 5.88
C SER A 156 22.23 2.62 4.69
N ALA A 157 21.18 1.84 4.48
CA ALA A 157 20.13 2.08 3.48
C ALA A 157 18.83 1.39 3.88
N ILE A 158 17.73 1.78 3.24
CA ILE A 158 16.41 1.14 3.40
C ILE A 158 15.77 0.89 2.04
N VAL A 159 14.90 -0.13 1.94
CA VAL A 159 14.13 -0.40 0.73
C VAL A 159 12.69 0.02 0.92
N LEU A 160 12.22 0.92 0.05
CA LEU A 160 10.82 1.39 0.01
C LEU A 160 10.23 1.20 -1.40
N ALA A 161 8.91 1.32 -1.50
CA ALA A 161 8.23 1.44 -2.78
C ALA A 161 8.35 2.88 -3.28
N GLU A 162 8.81 3.07 -4.51
CA GLU A 162 9.02 4.39 -5.13
C GLU A 162 7.73 5.24 -5.13
N ALA A 163 6.59 4.63 -5.48
CA ALA A 163 5.27 5.29 -5.44
C ALA A 163 4.91 5.92 -4.09
N GLY A 164 5.41 5.34 -2.98
CA GLY A 164 5.20 5.91 -1.65
C GLY A 164 5.99 7.20 -1.43
N LEU A 165 7.20 7.28 -1.97
CA LEU A 165 8.04 8.48 -1.90
C LEU A 165 7.49 9.60 -2.78
N GLU A 166 7.10 9.25 -4.01
CA GLU A 166 6.48 10.21 -4.94
C GLU A 166 5.25 10.87 -4.33
N ARG A 167 4.33 10.08 -3.76
CA ARG A 167 3.11 10.59 -3.13
C ARG A 167 3.39 11.47 -1.91
N LEU A 168 4.46 11.16 -1.17
CA LEU A 168 4.89 11.95 -0.01
C LEU A 168 5.72 13.18 -0.40
N GLY A 169 6.07 13.36 -1.68
CA GLY A 169 6.96 14.43 -2.15
C GLY A 169 8.37 14.31 -1.57
N ILE A 170 8.85 13.10 -1.30
CA ILE A 170 10.18 12.87 -0.74
C ILE A 170 11.19 12.74 -1.88
N HIS A 171 12.03 13.74 -2.03
CA HIS A 171 13.16 13.77 -2.96
C HIS A 171 14.45 13.44 -2.20
N ILE A 172 15.05 12.30 -2.51
CA ILE A 172 16.26 11.80 -1.84
C ILE A 172 17.06 10.93 -2.81
N ASN A 173 18.35 10.75 -2.54
CA ASN A 173 19.18 9.83 -3.30
C ASN A 173 18.62 8.41 -3.23
N GLN A 174 18.25 7.89 -4.38
CA GLN A 174 17.66 6.56 -4.50
C GLN A 174 18.14 5.86 -5.77
N LYS A 175 18.15 4.53 -5.71
CA LYS A 175 18.46 3.66 -6.84
C LYS A 175 17.33 2.65 -7.00
N ARG A 176 16.73 2.58 -8.20
CA ARG A 176 15.78 1.51 -8.53
C ARG A 176 16.47 0.15 -8.45
N LEU A 177 15.79 -0.79 -7.85
CA LEU A 177 16.25 -2.16 -7.70
C LEU A 177 15.68 -3.05 -8.82
N PRO A 178 16.45 -4.05 -9.31
CA PRO A 178 15.97 -4.98 -10.33
C PRO A 178 15.06 -6.06 -9.72
N PHE A 179 14.16 -5.64 -8.85
CA PHE A 179 13.26 -6.53 -8.13
C PHE A 179 11.96 -6.70 -8.86
N VAL A 180 11.42 -7.92 -8.84
CA VAL A 180 10.02 -8.13 -9.15
C VAL A 180 9.19 -7.53 -8.02
N PRO A 181 8.30 -6.56 -8.31
CA PRO A 181 7.58 -5.82 -7.27
C PRO A 181 6.59 -6.71 -6.50
N SER A 182 6.07 -6.17 -5.40
CA SER A 182 4.93 -6.79 -4.72
C SER A 182 3.71 -6.72 -5.62
N PRO A 183 2.85 -7.75 -5.65
CA PRO A 183 1.58 -7.67 -6.35
C PRO A 183 0.84 -6.38 -5.99
N ASN A 184 0.30 -5.70 -6.99
CA ASN A 184 -0.45 -4.44 -6.88
C ASN A 184 0.34 -3.25 -6.31
N GLN A 185 1.67 -3.30 -6.31
CA GLN A 185 2.48 -2.16 -5.88
C GLN A 185 2.28 -0.97 -6.84
N GLY A 186 2.11 0.24 -6.26
CA GLY A 186 1.86 1.46 -7.00
C GLY A 186 0.37 1.81 -7.19
N ILE A 187 -0.55 0.90 -6.89
CA ILE A 187 -1.99 1.06 -7.11
C ILE A 187 -2.67 1.54 -5.82
N VAL A 188 -3.56 2.52 -5.96
CA VAL A 188 -4.53 2.94 -4.93
C VAL A 188 -5.88 2.33 -5.27
N ALA A 189 -6.46 1.61 -4.32
CA ALA A 189 -7.78 1.01 -4.46
C ALA A 189 -8.83 1.76 -3.63
N VAL A 190 -10.01 1.91 -4.21
CA VAL A 190 -11.22 2.36 -3.56
C VAL A 190 -12.13 1.16 -3.38
N MET A 191 -12.44 0.84 -2.14
CA MET A 191 -13.31 -0.25 -1.77
C MET A 191 -14.68 0.30 -1.43
N ALA A 192 -15.72 -0.39 -1.87
CA ALA A 192 -17.11 -0.02 -1.60
C ALA A 192 -18.01 -1.25 -1.49
N SER A 193 -19.18 -1.09 -0.88
CA SER A 193 -20.31 -1.99 -1.08
C SER A 193 -21.09 -1.53 -2.32
N GLU A 194 -21.58 -2.45 -3.13
CA GLU A 194 -22.44 -2.13 -4.29
C GLU A 194 -23.77 -1.48 -3.89
N GLU A 195 -24.13 -1.59 -2.62
CA GLU A 195 -25.36 -1.01 -2.05
C GLU A 195 -25.26 0.48 -1.75
N ILE A 196 -24.06 1.09 -1.82
CA ILE A 196 -23.94 2.54 -1.58
C ILE A 196 -24.57 3.34 -2.72
N ARG A 197 -25.27 4.42 -2.36
CA ARG A 197 -25.97 5.28 -3.32
C ARG A 197 -25.04 5.91 -4.37
N GLU A 198 -23.84 6.26 -3.97
CA GLU A 198 -22.82 6.94 -4.80
C GLU A 198 -21.91 5.96 -5.56
N TYR A 199 -22.25 4.66 -5.61
CA TYR A 199 -21.38 3.62 -6.20
C TYR A 199 -20.95 3.96 -7.64
N ASP A 200 -21.88 4.36 -8.49
CA ASP A 200 -21.58 4.70 -9.88
C ASP A 200 -20.60 5.88 -9.99
N ALA A 201 -20.75 6.90 -9.14
CA ALA A 201 -19.86 8.04 -9.12
C ALA A 201 -18.45 7.66 -8.67
N VAL A 202 -18.33 6.74 -7.70
CA VAL A 202 -17.04 6.18 -7.27
C VAL A 202 -16.42 5.33 -8.38
N ALA A 203 -17.23 4.52 -9.07
CA ALA A 203 -16.79 3.66 -10.16
C ALA A 203 -16.23 4.45 -11.36
N THR A 204 -16.65 5.71 -11.55
CA THR A 204 -16.05 6.59 -12.60
C THR A 204 -14.57 6.88 -12.37
N LEU A 205 -14.07 6.72 -11.17
CA LEU A 205 -12.63 6.89 -10.85
C LEU A 205 -11.76 5.75 -11.35
N ASN A 206 -12.39 4.66 -11.82
CA ASN A 206 -11.69 3.43 -12.16
C ASN A 206 -10.87 3.57 -13.44
N ASP A 207 -9.56 3.34 -13.33
CA ASP A 207 -8.68 3.15 -14.48
C ASP A 207 -8.74 1.68 -14.94
N ARG A 208 -9.30 1.47 -16.14
CA ARG A 208 -9.51 0.11 -16.68
C ARG A 208 -8.22 -0.65 -16.90
N GLY A 209 -7.17 0.01 -17.38
CA GLY A 209 -5.87 -0.61 -17.62
C GLY A 209 -5.26 -1.12 -16.32
N THR A 210 -5.17 -0.25 -15.32
CA THR A 210 -4.68 -0.60 -13.99
C THR A 210 -5.53 -1.69 -13.32
N LEU A 211 -6.86 -1.69 -13.53
CA LEU A 211 -7.73 -2.73 -12.99
C LEU A 211 -7.38 -4.11 -13.56
N VAL A 212 -7.19 -4.21 -14.87
CA VAL A 212 -6.80 -5.48 -15.53
C VAL A 212 -5.46 -5.96 -14.98
N GLU A 213 -4.44 -5.10 -14.93
CA GLU A 213 -3.13 -5.43 -14.35
C GLU A 213 -3.27 -5.93 -12.91
N ALA A 214 -4.05 -5.21 -12.10
CA ALA A 214 -4.29 -5.54 -10.71
C ALA A 214 -4.97 -6.90 -10.54
N MET A 215 -5.98 -7.19 -11.33
CA MET A 215 -6.72 -8.46 -11.26
C MET A 215 -5.85 -9.64 -11.68
N VAL A 216 -5.03 -9.51 -12.73
CA VAL A 216 -4.07 -10.53 -13.15
C VAL A 216 -3.08 -10.84 -12.00
N GLU A 217 -2.49 -9.80 -11.41
CA GLU A 217 -1.55 -9.97 -10.29
C GLU A 217 -2.22 -10.62 -9.06
N ARG A 218 -3.47 -10.26 -8.76
CA ARG A 218 -4.25 -10.87 -7.67
C ARG A 218 -4.58 -12.34 -7.93
N THR A 219 -5.01 -12.66 -9.14
CA THR A 219 -5.32 -14.05 -9.53
C THR A 219 -4.09 -14.95 -9.36
N ILE A 220 -2.90 -14.49 -9.80
CA ILE A 220 -1.66 -15.22 -9.60
C ILE A 220 -1.36 -15.38 -8.10
N MET A 221 -1.54 -14.32 -7.32
CA MET A 221 -1.32 -14.37 -5.88
C MET A 221 -2.27 -15.36 -5.19
N GLU A 222 -3.53 -15.39 -5.56
CA GLU A 222 -4.55 -16.32 -5.03
C GLU A 222 -4.23 -17.77 -5.39
N THR A 223 -3.92 -18.04 -6.67
CA THR A 223 -3.59 -19.38 -7.18
C THR A 223 -2.38 -19.98 -6.47
N LEU A 224 -1.37 -19.14 -6.15
CA LEU A 224 -0.18 -19.57 -5.45
C LEU A 224 -0.34 -19.61 -3.92
N GLY A 225 -1.57 -19.43 -3.40
CA GLY A 225 -1.82 -19.34 -1.97
C GLY A 225 -1.10 -18.16 -1.31
N GLY A 226 -0.78 -17.14 -2.10
CA GLY A 226 0.01 -15.99 -1.67
C GLY A 226 -0.82 -15.01 -0.84
N GLY A 227 -0.15 -14.34 0.06
CA GLY A 227 -0.64 -13.23 0.86
C GLY A 227 0.55 -12.38 1.29
N CYS A 228 0.32 -11.35 2.12
CA CYS A 228 1.39 -10.45 2.61
C CYS A 228 2.56 -11.17 3.29
N LEU A 229 2.39 -12.43 3.68
CA LEU A 229 3.41 -13.26 4.36
C LEU A 229 4.21 -14.16 3.40
N VAL A 230 3.84 -14.24 2.12
CA VAL A 230 4.56 -15.04 1.13
C VAL A 230 5.55 -14.14 0.38
N PRO A 231 6.80 -14.58 0.14
CA PRO A 231 7.81 -13.80 -0.57
C PRO A 231 7.55 -13.77 -2.09
N LEU A 232 6.33 -13.45 -2.49
CA LEU A 232 5.90 -13.43 -3.87
C LEU A 232 6.11 -12.05 -4.51
N GLY A 233 6.73 -12.03 -5.68
CA GLY A 233 6.78 -10.89 -6.58
C GLY A 233 5.96 -11.19 -7.83
N VAL A 234 5.08 -10.28 -8.24
CA VAL A 234 4.31 -10.37 -9.48
C VAL A 234 4.20 -8.99 -10.08
N PHE A 235 4.32 -8.93 -11.39
CA PHE A 235 4.14 -7.69 -12.14
C PHE A 235 3.47 -8.00 -13.48
N ALA A 236 2.31 -7.41 -13.70
CA ALA A 236 1.61 -7.40 -14.97
C ALA A 236 1.61 -5.97 -15.54
N GLN A 237 1.74 -5.84 -16.84
CA GLN A 237 1.69 -4.57 -17.55
C GLN A 237 0.95 -4.78 -18.87
N LEU A 238 -0.07 -3.96 -19.12
CA LEU A 238 -0.70 -3.88 -20.43
C LEU A 238 0.25 -3.20 -21.42
N GLN A 239 0.31 -3.73 -22.62
CA GLN A 239 1.06 -3.17 -23.76
C GLN A 239 0.11 -2.45 -24.71
#